data_e298fc098b52f0c0346a3774ff6bcf9d
#
_entry.id   e298fc098b52f0c0346a3774ff6bcf9d
#
_cell.length_a   1.000
_cell.length_b   1.000
_cell.length_c   1.000
_cell.angle_alpha   90.00
_cell.angle_beta   90.00
_cell.angle_gamma   90.00
#
_symmetry.space_group_name_H-M   'P 1'
#
loop_
_entity.id
_entity.type
_entity.pdbx_description
1 polymer ?
#
loop_
_entity_poly.entity_id
_entity_poly.type
_entity_poly.pdbx_seq_one_letter_code
_entity_poly.pdbx_strand_id
1 'polypeptide(L)'
;IRKQEFPIDRVMQGIKIKEIAWLGKPHPKLAKQDLTKRTMMFSQFLHWLFDSFIVGLIGGYFHVTNMTSDIATYHFFHHKDWNLLQAEFINEYSQQFLGDPQPIGPKHKNYLFGKVGVFPKPNDLRLLCFPIRGKTRQEIILYRSRLKQTVKPVRYVLRYLRTQRLLGNDNKVVTCTDNMVRAIQNFASH
;
A
#
# COMPACT_ATOMS: atom_id res chain seq x y z
N ILE A 1 -4.57 0.22 1.62
CA ILE A 1 -5.28 0.11 2.90
C ILE A 1 -6.27 -1.03 2.74
N ARG A 2 -6.09 -2.14 3.44
CA ARG A 2 -7.15 -3.16 3.55
C ARG A 2 -8.35 -2.46 4.18
N LYS A 3 -9.51 -2.52 3.55
CA LYS A 3 -10.78 -2.12 4.14
C LYS A 3 -11.00 -3.03 5.35
N GLN A 4 -10.61 -2.57 6.52
CA GLN A 4 -11.08 -3.17 7.76
C GLN A 4 -12.49 -2.62 7.95
N GLU A 5 -13.47 -3.49 7.95
CA GLU A 5 -14.82 -3.12 8.31
C GLU A 5 -14.84 -2.72 9.78
N PHE A 6 -15.30 -1.49 10.03
CA PHE A 6 -15.46 -1.01 11.39
C PHE A 6 -16.63 -1.77 12.04
N PRO A 7 -16.42 -2.44 13.19
CA PRO A 7 -17.46 -3.28 13.80
C PRO A 7 -18.52 -2.43 14.50
N ILE A 8 -19.36 -1.73 13.75
CA ILE A 8 -20.40 -0.82 14.24
C ILE A 8 -21.30 -1.52 15.25
N ASP A 9 -21.66 -2.79 15.01
CA ASP A 9 -22.51 -3.57 15.91
C ASP A 9 -21.91 -3.71 17.33
N ARG A 10 -20.59 -3.90 17.43
CA ARG A 10 -19.91 -3.95 18.75
C ARG A 10 -19.95 -2.62 19.47
N VAL A 11 -19.75 -1.52 18.74
CA VAL A 11 -19.84 -0.17 19.33
C VAL A 11 -21.26 0.13 19.77
N MET A 12 -22.24 -0.26 18.97
CA MET A 12 -23.66 -0.06 19.28
C MET A 12 -24.14 -0.82 20.53
N GLN A 13 -23.57 -2.00 20.81
CA GLN A 13 -23.94 -2.80 22.00
C GLN A 13 -23.68 -2.09 23.34
N GLY A 14 -22.67 -1.23 23.40
CA GLY A 14 -22.33 -0.45 24.62
C GLY A 14 -23.11 0.84 24.79
N ILE A 15 -23.94 1.24 23.81
CA ILE A 15 -24.54 2.58 23.76
C ILE A 15 -26.04 2.51 24.07
N LYS A 16 -26.46 3.30 25.06
CA LYS A 16 -27.87 3.44 25.42
C LYS A 16 -28.58 4.45 24.52
N ILE A 17 -29.02 4.02 23.36
CA ILE A 17 -29.63 4.86 22.30
C ILE A 17 -30.81 5.68 22.82
N LYS A 18 -31.55 5.16 23.81
CA LYS A 18 -32.70 5.86 24.43
C LYS A 18 -32.32 7.13 25.18
N GLU A 19 -31.05 7.23 25.61
CA GLU A 19 -30.53 8.35 26.42
C GLU A 19 -29.88 9.44 25.55
N ILE A 20 -29.72 9.21 24.23
CA ILE A 20 -29.08 10.16 23.34
C ILE A 20 -30.04 11.30 22.99
N ALA A 21 -29.80 12.46 23.58
CA ALA A 21 -30.70 13.61 23.50
C ALA A 21 -30.94 14.14 22.08
N TRP A 22 -29.91 14.14 21.20
CA TRP A 22 -30.07 14.65 19.82
C TRP A 22 -30.86 13.71 18.91
N LEU A 23 -31.04 12.43 19.26
CA LEU A 23 -31.90 11.50 18.54
C LEU A 23 -33.39 11.65 18.87
N GLY A 24 -33.71 12.46 19.87
CA GLY A 24 -35.06 12.76 20.32
C GLY A 24 -35.18 12.75 21.86
N LYS A 25 -36.33 13.23 22.37
CA LYS A 25 -36.54 13.31 23.82
C LYS A 25 -36.31 11.94 24.46
N PRO A 26 -35.53 11.89 25.55
CA PRO A 26 -35.36 10.64 26.33
C PRO A 26 -36.72 10.17 26.83
N HIS A 27 -37.05 8.92 26.58
CA HIS A 27 -38.29 8.32 27.05
C HIS A 27 -38.05 6.88 27.52
N PRO A 28 -38.42 6.51 28.75
CA PRO A 28 -38.16 5.17 29.28
C PRO A 28 -38.86 4.04 28.53
N LYS A 29 -40.05 4.35 27.95
CA LYS A 29 -40.84 3.40 27.15
C LYS A 29 -40.97 3.91 25.72
N LEU A 30 -39.92 3.78 24.92
CA LEU A 30 -39.97 4.06 23.49
C LEU A 30 -40.68 2.93 22.74
N ALA A 31 -41.57 3.31 21.80
CA ALA A 31 -42.14 2.36 20.87
C ALA A 31 -41.06 1.64 20.06
N LYS A 32 -41.24 0.36 19.77
CA LYS A 32 -40.27 -0.46 19.05
C LYS A 32 -39.83 0.17 17.70
N GLN A 33 -40.79 0.78 16.99
CA GLN A 33 -40.51 1.45 15.72
C GLN A 33 -39.61 2.68 15.88
N ASP A 34 -39.82 3.48 16.92
CA ASP A 34 -39.00 4.68 17.20
C ASP A 34 -37.59 4.28 17.63
N LEU A 35 -37.46 3.22 18.44
CA LEU A 35 -36.14 2.69 18.81
C LEU A 35 -35.38 2.21 17.58
N THR A 36 -36.04 1.49 16.65
CA THR A 36 -35.42 1.03 15.42
C THR A 36 -34.95 2.19 14.53
N LYS A 37 -35.78 3.22 14.39
CA LYS A 37 -35.40 4.44 13.63
C LYS A 37 -34.19 5.14 14.25
N ARG A 38 -34.17 5.34 15.57
CA ARG A 38 -33.04 5.96 16.29
C ARG A 38 -31.78 5.12 16.15
N THR A 39 -31.88 3.81 16.25
CA THR A 39 -30.74 2.90 16.06
C THR A 39 -30.18 3.01 14.65
N MET A 40 -31.01 3.05 13.63
CA MET A 40 -30.59 3.20 12.25
C MET A 40 -29.92 4.56 11.99
N MET A 41 -30.51 5.66 12.48
CA MET A 41 -29.92 6.99 12.36
C MET A 41 -28.55 7.08 13.03
N PHE A 42 -28.42 6.51 14.23
CA PHE A 42 -27.15 6.50 14.95
C PHE A 42 -26.10 5.62 14.28
N SER A 43 -26.47 4.46 13.75
CA SER A 43 -25.60 3.60 12.96
C SER A 43 -25.09 4.31 11.71
N GLN A 44 -25.95 5.03 10.98
CA GLN A 44 -25.57 5.82 9.80
C GLN A 44 -24.60 6.96 10.19
N PHE A 45 -24.87 7.63 11.33
CA PHE A 45 -23.97 8.67 11.84
C PHE A 45 -22.59 8.09 12.19
N LEU A 46 -22.52 6.94 12.86
CA LEU A 46 -21.26 6.29 13.19
C LEU A 46 -20.49 5.88 11.92
N HIS A 47 -21.21 5.34 10.94
CA HIS A 47 -20.59 4.98 9.66
C HIS A 47 -19.98 6.22 8.97
N TRP A 48 -20.74 7.32 8.89
CA TRP A 48 -20.22 8.57 8.36
C TRP A 48 -19.05 9.11 9.17
N LEU A 49 -19.15 9.08 10.49
CA LEU A 49 -18.12 9.59 11.40
C LEU A 49 -16.78 8.86 11.19
N PHE A 50 -16.80 7.53 11.18
CA PHE A 50 -15.58 6.73 11.09
C PHE A 50 -15.08 6.56 9.64
N ASP A 51 -15.95 6.29 8.68
CA ASP A 51 -15.53 6.04 7.29
C ASP A 51 -15.19 7.30 6.49
N SER A 52 -15.87 8.41 6.80
CA SER A 52 -15.72 9.64 6.02
C SER A 52 -15.04 10.75 6.81
N PHE A 53 -15.56 11.09 7.98
CA PHE A 53 -15.10 12.27 8.70
C PHE A 53 -13.72 12.04 9.33
N ILE A 54 -13.55 11.02 10.16
CA ILE A 54 -12.28 10.75 10.85
C ILE A 54 -11.19 10.37 9.85
N VAL A 55 -11.49 9.50 8.88
CA VAL A 55 -10.53 9.11 7.84
C VAL A 55 -10.14 10.30 6.98
N GLY A 56 -11.10 11.15 6.61
CA GLY A 56 -10.85 12.39 5.88
C GLY A 56 -10.01 13.39 6.68
N LEU A 57 -10.30 13.54 7.97
CA LEU A 57 -9.54 14.39 8.89
C LEU A 57 -8.09 13.92 9.02
N ILE A 58 -7.88 12.63 9.30
CA ILE A 58 -6.53 12.05 9.40
C ILE A 58 -5.79 12.22 8.07
N GLY A 59 -6.42 11.89 6.94
CA GLY A 59 -5.83 12.03 5.62
C GLY A 59 -5.53 13.47 5.21
N GLY A 60 -6.24 14.45 5.76
CA GLY A 60 -5.97 15.87 5.54
C GLY A 60 -4.75 16.40 6.26
N TYR A 61 -4.41 15.83 7.42
CA TYR A 61 -3.27 16.27 8.24
C TYR A 61 -2.05 15.36 8.13
N PHE A 62 -2.25 14.07 7.90
CA PHE A 62 -1.19 13.07 7.97
C PHE A 62 -1.08 12.24 6.70
N HIS A 63 0.15 12.03 6.26
CA HIS A 63 0.50 10.95 5.37
C HIS A 63 0.52 9.63 6.15
N VAL A 64 -0.38 8.72 5.81
CA VAL A 64 -0.51 7.42 6.50
C VAL A 64 0.12 6.32 5.65
N THR A 65 1.08 5.63 6.21
CA THR A 65 1.79 4.56 5.51
C THR A 65 2.16 3.42 6.47
N ASN A 66 2.50 2.26 5.91
CA ASN A 66 2.98 1.11 6.68
C ASN A 66 4.48 0.96 6.46
N MET A 67 5.21 0.47 7.45
CA MET A 67 6.57 -0.02 7.22
C MET A 67 6.56 -1.29 6.36
N THR A 68 7.59 -1.46 5.56
CA THR A 68 7.74 -2.67 4.75
C THR A 68 8.00 -3.93 5.58
N SER A 69 8.53 -3.77 6.79
CA SER A 69 8.80 -4.85 7.75
C SER A 69 7.60 -5.21 8.63
N ASP A 70 6.67 -4.26 8.83
CA ASP A 70 5.49 -4.43 9.64
C ASP A 70 4.25 -3.87 8.91
N ILE A 71 3.55 -4.76 8.23
CA ILE A 71 2.34 -4.41 7.44
C ILE A 71 1.14 -4.11 8.36
N ALA A 72 1.20 -4.54 9.62
CA ALA A 72 0.10 -4.38 10.57
C ALA A 72 0.10 -3.00 11.25
N THR A 73 1.28 -2.37 11.35
CA THR A 73 1.43 -1.09 12.04
C THR A 73 1.36 0.08 11.05
N TYR A 74 0.50 1.04 11.34
CA TYR A 74 0.38 2.29 10.59
C TYR A 74 1.23 3.37 11.23
N HIS A 75 1.97 4.09 10.38
CA HIS A 75 2.77 5.25 10.77
C HIS A 75 2.14 6.51 10.20
N PHE A 76 2.09 7.55 11.03
CA PHE A 76 1.48 8.83 10.72
C PHE A 76 2.57 9.88 10.68
N PHE A 77 2.78 10.48 9.52
CA PHE A 77 3.71 11.59 9.34
C PHE A 77 2.92 12.84 8.99
N HIS A 78 3.25 13.96 9.61
CA HIS A 78 2.68 15.22 9.16
C HIS A 78 3.04 15.44 7.68
N HIS A 79 2.11 15.91 6.85
CA HIS A 79 2.34 16.04 5.40
C HIS A 79 3.58 16.87 5.07
N LYS A 80 3.80 17.96 5.82
CA LYS A 80 4.97 18.82 5.64
C LYS A 80 6.28 18.05 5.86
N ASP A 81 6.36 17.31 6.96
CA ASP A 81 7.57 16.57 7.34
C ASP A 81 7.80 15.40 6.37
N TRP A 82 6.73 14.70 5.98
CA TRP A 82 6.82 13.63 5.00
C TRP A 82 7.32 14.12 3.64
N ASN A 83 6.80 15.25 3.15
CA ASN A 83 7.22 15.83 1.89
C ASN A 83 8.70 16.24 1.91
N LEU A 84 9.19 16.79 3.02
CA LEU A 84 10.58 17.14 3.20
C LEU A 84 11.48 15.91 3.17
N LEU A 85 11.19 14.91 4.01
CA LEU A 85 11.92 13.63 4.06
C LEU A 85 11.96 12.92 2.70
N GLN A 86 10.81 12.91 2.02
CA GLN A 86 10.72 12.28 0.70
C GLN A 86 11.55 13.03 -0.35
N ALA A 87 11.55 14.37 -0.32
CA ALA A 87 12.30 15.18 -1.26
C ALA A 87 13.81 15.01 -1.07
N GLU A 88 14.28 15.03 0.17
CA GLU A 88 15.69 14.79 0.52
C GLU A 88 16.14 13.41 0.06
N PHE A 89 15.39 12.38 0.40
CA PHE A 89 15.70 11.01 0.01
C PHE A 89 15.73 10.81 -1.50
N ILE A 90 14.75 11.35 -2.24
CA ILE A 90 14.71 11.24 -3.70
C ILE A 90 15.91 11.97 -4.33
N ASN A 91 16.28 13.13 -3.81
CA ASN A 91 17.42 13.90 -4.30
C ASN A 91 18.73 13.12 -4.12
N GLU A 92 19.00 12.61 -2.94
CA GLU A 92 20.18 11.78 -2.64
C GLU A 92 20.21 10.52 -3.51
N TYR A 93 19.08 9.81 -3.60
CA TYR A 93 18.97 8.61 -4.42
C TYR A 93 19.21 8.90 -5.91
N SER A 94 18.70 10.02 -6.40
CA SER A 94 18.87 10.43 -7.79
C SER A 94 20.34 10.75 -8.11
N GLN A 95 21.02 11.44 -7.20
CA GLN A 95 22.44 11.76 -7.38
C GLN A 95 23.35 10.51 -7.36
N GLN A 96 23.00 9.53 -6.53
CA GLN A 96 23.81 8.31 -6.38
C GLN A 96 23.55 7.26 -7.44
N PHE A 97 22.29 7.07 -7.85
CA PHE A 97 21.87 5.88 -8.60
C PHE A 97 21.17 6.18 -9.92
N LEU A 98 20.72 7.41 -10.17
CA LEU A 98 20.00 7.78 -11.38
C LEU A 98 20.82 8.80 -12.18
N GLY A 99 20.68 8.76 -13.50
CA GLY A 99 21.17 9.82 -14.37
C GLY A 99 20.21 11.01 -14.39
N ASP A 100 20.60 12.04 -15.13
CA ASP A 100 19.77 13.23 -15.31
C ASP A 100 18.39 12.87 -15.88
N PRO A 101 17.33 13.52 -15.39
CA PRO A 101 15.99 13.32 -15.92
C PRO A 101 15.95 13.61 -17.43
N GLN A 102 15.52 12.63 -18.22
CA GLN A 102 15.37 12.79 -19.66
C GLN A 102 13.89 12.92 -20.04
N PRO A 103 13.54 13.84 -20.94
CA PRO A 103 12.18 13.97 -21.41
C PRO A 103 11.74 12.68 -22.12
N ILE A 104 10.49 12.25 -21.85
CA ILE A 104 9.90 11.07 -22.49
C ILE A 104 9.60 11.41 -23.94
N GLY A 105 10.47 10.93 -24.85
CA GLY A 105 10.32 11.11 -26.29
C GLY A 105 9.77 9.85 -27.00
N PRO A 106 9.56 9.94 -28.32
CA PRO A 106 9.05 8.81 -29.15
C PRO A 106 9.89 7.54 -29.02
N LYS A 107 11.19 7.67 -28.79
CA LYS A 107 12.14 6.55 -28.60
C LYS A 107 11.80 5.68 -27.37
N HIS A 108 11.04 6.22 -26.41
CA HIS A 108 10.73 5.55 -25.16
C HIS A 108 9.38 4.80 -25.18
N LYS A 109 8.69 4.72 -26.33
CA LYS A 109 7.39 4.04 -26.45
C LYS A 109 7.39 2.57 -25.98
N ASN A 110 8.54 1.92 -26.02
CA ASN A 110 8.71 0.52 -25.63
C ASN A 110 9.16 0.34 -24.17
N TYR A 111 9.47 1.42 -23.46
CA TYR A 111 9.86 1.32 -22.07
C TYR A 111 8.66 1.05 -21.15
N LEU A 112 8.94 0.35 -20.07
CA LEU A 112 7.97 0.13 -19.01
C LEU A 112 8.04 1.32 -18.06
N PHE A 113 6.89 1.98 -17.88
CA PHE A 113 6.76 3.07 -16.93
C PHE A 113 6.18 2.55 -15.62
N GLY A 114 6.58 3.20 -14.53
CA GLY A 114 6.09 2.93 -13.20
C GLY A 114 5.85 4.21 -12.42
N LYS A 115 5.02 4.12 -11.40
CA LYS A 115 4.94 5.13 -10.35
C LYS A 115 5.96 4.79 -9.28
N VAL A 116 6.68 5.79 -8.82
CA VAL A 116 7.62 5.64 -7.72
C VAL A 116 6.91 6.02 -6.43
N GLY A 117 7.06 5.19 -5.41
CA GLY A 117 6.60 5.47 -4.06
C GLY A 117 7.74 5.31 -3.08
N VAL A 118 7.78 6.17 -2.07
CA VAL A 118 8.73 6.09 -0.97
C VAL A 118 8.02 5.48 0.24
N PHE A 119 8.68 4.55 0.91
CA PHE A 119 8.14 3.82 2.06
C PHE A 119 9.14 3.82 3.20
N PRO A 120 8.70 3.99 4.45
CA PRO A 120 9.58 3.95 5.59
C PRO A 120 10.10 2.54 5.87
N LYS A 121 11.34 2.47 6.31
CA LYS A 121 11.99 1.35 6.97
C LYS A 121 12.31 1.76 8.41
N PRO A 122 12.75 0.86 9.29
CA PRO A 122 13.07 1.20 10.68
C PRO A 122 14.04 2.38 10.84
N ASN A 123 15.06 2.50 9.99
CA ASN A 123 16.07 3.56 10.09
C ASN A 123 16.34 4.27 8.76
N ASP A 124 15.46 4.13 7.77
CA ASP A 124 15.73 4.63 6.42
C ASP A 124 14.41 4.70 5.61
N LEU A 125 14.51 5.14 4.37
CA LEU A 125 13.44 5.10 3.39
C LEU A 125 13.74 4.05 2.30
N ARG A 126 12.70 3.58 1.65
CA ARG A 126 12.79 2.65 0.50
C ARG A 126 12.01 3.21 -0.66
N LEU A 127 12.64 3.21 -1.81
CA LEU A 127 12.00 3.52 -3.08
C LEU A 127 11.42 2.23 -3.68
N LEU A 128 10.13 2.24 -3.98
CA LEU A 128 9.46 1.14 -4.69
C LEU A 128 8.88 1.67 -6.00
N CYS A 129 9.14 0.94 -7.07
CA CYS A 129 8.56 1.23 -8.38
C CYS A 129 7.31 0.35 -8.59
N PHE A 130 6.17 0.99 -8.76
CA PHE A 130 4.90 0.33 -9.07
C PHE A 130 4.64 0.41 -10.56
N PRO A 131 4.66 -0.70 -11.27
CA PRO A 131 4.42 -0.69 -12.70
C PRO A 131 3.00 -0.23 -13.03
N ILE A 132 2.88 0.63 -14.05
CA ILE A 132 1.59 1.09 -14.57
C ILE A 132 1.04 0.00 -15.49
N ARG A 133 0.10 -0.81 -14.98
CA ARG A 133 -0.40 -2.00 -15.68
C ARG A 133 -1.47 -1.71 -16.73
N GLY A 134 -1.97 -0.48 -16.82
CA GLY A 134 -3.15 -0.15 -17.62
C GLY A 134 -4.46 -0.51 -16.93
N LYS A 135 -5.58 0.01 -17.46
CA LYS A 135 -6.94 -0.17 -16.91
C LYS A 135 -7.70 -1.29 -17.61
N THR A 136 -7.47 -1.48 -18.90
CA THR A 136 -8.15 -2.48 -19.72
C THR A 136 -7.44 -3.84 -19.72
N ARG A 137 -8.20 -4.91 -19.99
CA ARG A 137 -7.64 -6.26 -20.11
C ARG A 137 -6.55 -6.33 -21.19
N GLN A 138 -6.74 -5.63 -22.32
CA GLN A 138 -5.77 -5.59 -23.41
C GLN A 138 -4.47 -4.89 -23.00
N GLU A 139 -4.56 -3.75 -22.32
CA GLU A 139 -3.39 -3.03 -21.80
C GLU A 139 -2.61 -3.88 -20.79
N ILE A 140 -3.31 -4.62 -19.93
CA ILE A 140 -2.66 -5.53 -18.97
C ILE A 140 -1.91 -6.66 -19.67
N ILE A 141 -2.50 -7.24 -20.72
CA ILE A 141 -1.85 -8.30 -21.52
C ILE A 141 -0.60 -7.73 -22.24
N LEU A 142 -0.73 -6.58 -22.86
CA LEU A 142 0.38 -5.90 -23.54
C LEU A 142 1.51 -5.57 -22.56
N TYR A 143 1.17 -5.03 -21.40
CA TYR A 143 2.12 -4.75 -20.32
C TYR A 143 2.88 -6.03 -19.90
N ARG A 144 2.16 -7.13 -19.65
CA ARG A 144 2.78 -8.42 -19.28
C ARG A 144 3.71 -8.96 -20.37
N SER A 145 3.34 -8.80 -21.62
CA SER A 145 4.18 -9.20 -22.76
C SER A 145 5.47 -8.40 -22.80
N ARG A 146 5.38 -7.06 -22.70
CA ARG A 146 6.55 -6.17 -22.65
C ARG A 146 7.44 -6.46 -21.46
N LEU A 147 6.86 -6.66 -20.27
CA LEU A 147 7.61 -7.01 -19.06
C LEU A 147 8.41 -8.31 -19.26
N LYS A 148 7.79 -9.35 -19.83
CA LYS A 148 8.48 -10.60 -20.16
C LYS A 148 9.66 -10.37 -21.11
N GLN A 149 9.48 -9.57 -22.16
CA GLN A 149 10.53 -9.25 -23.11
C GLN A 149 11.70 -8.50 -22.47
N THR A 150 11.40 -7.55 -21.56
CA THR A 150 12.42 -6.76 -20.87
C THR A 150 13.19 -7.59 -19.83
N VAL A 151 12.48 -8.43 -19.07
CA VAL A 151 13.09 -9.23 -17.97
C VAL A 151 13.82 -10.47 -18.49
N LYS A 152 13.42 -11.00 -19.63
CA LYS A 152 14.02 -12.22 -20.20
C LYS A 152 15.54 -12.11 -20.42
N PRO A 153 16.08 -11.05 -21.05
CA PRO A 153 17.54 -10.89 -21.20
C PRO A 153 18.27 -10.81 -19.86
N VAL A 154 17.73 -10.03 -18.90
CA VAL A 154 18.31 -9.90 -17.56
C VAL A 154 18.38 -11.26 -16.85
N ARG A 155 17.33 -12.07 -16.96
CA ARG A 155 17.31 -13.44 -16.44
C ARG A 155 18.39 -14.33 -17.04
N TYR A 156 18.65 -14.21 -18.33
CA TYR A 156 19.73 -14.97 -18.99
C TYR A 156 21.11 -14.53 -18.50
N VAL A 157 21.35 -13.22 -18.40
CA VAL A 157 22.62 -12.68 -17.85
C VAL A 157 22.84 -13.14 -16.42
N LEU A 158 21.84 -13.03 -15.55
CA LEU A 158 21.95 -13.48 -14.16
C LEU A 158 22.20 -15.00 -14.06
N ARG A 159 21.56 -15.80 -14.91
CA ARG A 159 21.83 -17.24 -14.99
C ARG A 159 23.26 -17.52 -15.40
N TYR A 160 23.74 -16.83 -16.42
CA TYR A 160 25.11 -16.97 -16.91
C TYR A 160 26.11 -16.60 -15.81
N LEU A 161 25.96 -15.43 -15.19
CA LEU A 161 26.83 -14.99 -14.11
C LEU A 161 26.85 -15.97 -12.93
N ARG A 162 25.69 -16.57 -12.61
CA ARG A 162 25.59 -17.62 -11.60
C ARG A 162 26.34 -18.90 -12.01
N THR A 163 26.20 -19.32 -13.27
CA THR A 163 26.90 -20.50 -13.79
C THR A 163 28.41 -20.32 -13.76
N GLN A 164 28.88 -19.12 -14.03
CA GLN A 164 30.29 -18.75 -13.98
C GLN A 164 30.80 -18.46 -12.55
N ARG A 165 29.96 -18.62 -11.51
CA ARG A 165 30.27 -18.31 -10.10
C ARG A 165 30.71 -16.86 -9.85
N LEU A 166 30.40 -15.94 -10.76
CA LEU A 166 30.77 -14.52 -10.66
C LEU A 166 29.92 -13.73 -9.67
N LEU A 167 28.80 -14.29 -9.22
CA LEU A 167 27.90 -13.69 -8.21
C LEU A 167 28.19 -14.14 -6.77
N GLY A 168 29.37 -14.74 -6.53
CA GLY A 168 29.73 -15.30 -5.23
C GLY A 168 29.06 -16.65 -4.95
N ASN A 169 29.53 -17.34 -3.93
CA ASN A 169 28.99 -18.65 -3.52
C ASN A 169 27.67 -18.55 -2.74
N ASP A 170 27.18 -17.33 -2.47
CA ASP A 170 25.94 -17.13 -1.74
C ASP A 170 24.77 -17.54 -2.61
N ASN A 171 24.04 -18.57 -2.22
CA ASN A 171 22.80 -19.08 -2.81
C ASN A 171 21.64 -18.04 -2.83
N LYS A 172 21.93 -16.76 -2.65
CA LYS A 172 20.96 -15.66 -2.48
C LYS A 172 20.38 -15.12 -3.79
N VAL A 173 20.96 -15.47 -4.95
CA VAL A 173 20.45 -14.97 -6.23
C VAL A 173 19.35 -15.89 -6.75
N VAL A 174 18.12 -15.43 -6.59
CA VAL A 174 16.93 -16.13 -7.08
C VAL A 174 16.57 -15.61 -8.47
N THR A 175 16.69 -16.48 -9.48
CA THR A 175 16.46 -16.12 -10.88
C THR A 175 15.06 -16.44 -11.42
N CYS A 176 14.24 -17.17 -10.65
CA CYS A 176 12.84 -17.46 -10.99
C CYS A 176 12.04 -17.86 -9.75
N THR A 177 10.70 -17.85 -9.88
CA THR A 177 9.76 -18.21 -8.81
C THR A 177 9.99 -19.61 -8.23
N ASP A 178 10.33 -20.59 -9.08
CA ASP A 178 10.58 -21.97 -8.63
C ASP A 178 11.84 -22.06 -7.73
N ASN A 179 12.86 -21.29 -8.07
CA ASN A 179 14.07 -21.20 -7.24
C ASN A 179 13.79 -20.46 -5.92
N MET A 180 12.87 -19.50 -5.92
CA MET A 180 12.44 -18.80 -4.72
C MET A 180 11.71 -19.76 -3.77
N VAL A 181 10.80 -20.58 -4.27
CA VAL A 181 10.09 -21.58 -3.48
C VAL A 181 11.07 -22.58 -2.88
N ARG A 182 12.02 -23.12 -3.67
CA ARG A 182 13.05 -24.04 -3.18
C ARG A 182 13.96 -23.39 -2.13
N ALA A 183 14.35 -22.13 -2.34
CA ALA A 183 15.18 -21.41 -1.36
C ALA A 183 14.44 -21.24 -0.03
N ILE A 184 13.13 -20.92 -0.06
CA ILE A 184 12.30 -20.81 1.14
C ILE A 184 12.13 -22.19 1.81
N GLN A 185 11.86 -23.25 1.04
CA GLN A 185 11.75 -24.62 1.58
C GLN A 185 13.04 -25.09 2.25
N ASN A 186 14.19 -24.85 1.62
CA ASN A 186 15.48 -25.19 2.22
C ASN A 186 15.78 -24.39 3.48
N PHE A 187 15.35 -23.12 3.55
CA PHE A 187 15.52 -22.30 4.77
C PHE A 187 14.60 -22.75 5.91
N ALA A 188 13.40 -23.23 5.59
CA ALA A 188 12.44 -23.71 6.58
C ALA A 188 12.74 -25.12 7.12
N SER A 189 13.68 -25.87 6.47
CA SER A 189 14.11 -27.22 6.87
C SER A 189 15.38 -27.23 7.74
N HIS A 190 15.93 -26.08 8.04
CA HIS A 190 17.04 -25.84 8.98
C HIS A 190 16.54 -25.08 10.21
#